data_f1ac5ce4ee1edc4419fe1983673a6369
#
_entry.id   f1ac5ce4ee1edc4419fe1983673a6369
#
_cell.length_a   1.000
_cell.length_b   1.000
_cell.length_c   1.000
_cell.angle_alpha   90.00
_cell.angle_beta   90.00
_cell.angle_gamma   90.00
#
_symmetry.space_group_name_H-M   'P 1'
#
loop_
_entity.id
_entity.type
_entity.pdbx_description
1 polymer ?
#
loop_
_entity_poly.entity_id
_entity_poly.type
_entity_poly.pdbx_seq_one_letter_code
_entity_poly.pdbx_strand_id
1 'polypeptide(L)'
;MKAATKKVPFDIYLPATADKAAVFVETIEVEVYENFGEDFLTAESSELIERTRARHMGYLHGKDIRDLRKRLGLTQDQLSALLDCGEKSLSRWESGRGLPSGIVNKLLRLLDEDLLTPASLAAVTGPRLSSAQAQRFQNRRPSNVIHCDFSKRGPSACEVDEWLAAQNIQPEAACQ
;
A
#
# COMPACT_ATOMS: atom_id res chain seq x y z
N MET A 1 -1.12 -36.37 7.75
CA MET A 1 -2.41 -36.42 7.03
C MET A 1 -2.83 -35.00 6.75
N LYS A 2 -3.07 -34.61 5.48
CA LYS A 2 -3.69 -33.29 5.18
C LYS A 2 -5.18 -33.42 5.46
N ALA A 3 -5.74 -32.55 6.27
CA ALA A 3 -7.18 -32.47 6.45
C ALA A 3 -7.83 -32.16 5.11
N ALA A 4 -8.99 -32.73 4.84
CA ALA A 4 -9.76 -32.42 3.63
C ALA A 4 -10.23 -30.97 3.77
N THR A 5 -9.96 -30.16 2.73
CA THR A 5 -10.43 -28.77 2.67
C THR A 5 -11.65 -28.70 1.76
N LYS A 6 -12.58 -27.81 2.09
CA LYS A 6 -13.72 -27.44 1.25
C LYS A 6 -13.73 -25.94 1.01
N LYS A 7 -14.28 -25.50 -0.13
CA LYS A 7 -14.45 -24.06 -0.44
C LYS A 7 -15.81 -23.60 0.03
N VAL A 8 -15.83 -22.47 0.71
CA VAL A 8 -17.05 -21.82 1.18
C VAL A 8 -17.04 -20.34 0.82
N PRO A 9 -18.19 -19.74 0.50
CA PRO A 9 -18.29 -18.29 0.33
C PRO A 9 -18.08 -17.59 1.67
N PHE A 10 -17.34 -16.48 1.65
CA PHE A 10 -17.08 -15.66 2.82
C PHE A 10 -17.30 -14.19 2.49
N ASP A 11 -18.18 -13.54 3.23
CA ASP A 11 -18.51 -12.14 3.04
C ASP A 11 -17.49 -11.24 3.73
N ILE A 12 -16.91 -10.32 2.96
CA ILE A 12 -15.95 -9.33 3.46
C ILE A 12 -16.68 -8.07 3.88
N TYR A 13 -16.42 -7.66 5.11
CA TYR A 13 -16.91 -6.41 5.69
C TYR A 13 -15.72 -5.54 6.08
N LEU A 14 -15.82 -4.24 5.77
CA LEU A 14 -14.93 -3.24 6.37
C LEU A 14 -15.37 -3.01 7.82
N PRO A 15 -14.41 -2.83 8.75
CA PRO A 15 -14.72 -2.65 10.15
C PRO A 15 -15.56 -1.38 10.36
N ALA A 16 -16.50 -1.46 11.30
CA ALA A 16 -17.22 -0.29 11.77
C ALA A 16 -16.25 0.72 12.40
N THR A 17 -16.50 1.99 12.17
CA THR A 17 -15.84 3.10 12.86
C THR A 17 -16.83 3.79 13.78
N ALA A 18 -16.38 4.74 14.61
CA ALA A 18 -17.26 5.47 15.52
C ALA A 18 -18.48 6.09 14.81
N ASP A 19 -18.30 6.50 13.54
CA ASP A 19 -19.32 7.21 12.76
C ASP A 19 -19.97 6.39 11.65
N LYS A 20 -19.47 5.17 11.37
CA LYS A 20 -19.94 4.34 10.24
C LYS A 20 -20.10 2.89 10.67
N ALA A 21 -21.23 2.30 10.30
CA ALA A 21 -21.45 0.86 10.45
C ALA A 21 -20.50 0.04 9.55
N ALA A 22 -20.38 -1.26 9.86
CA ALA A 22 -19.64 -2.16 8.98
C ALA A 22 -20.28 -2.19 7.58
N VAL A 23 -19.45 -2.11 6.55
CA VAL A 23 -19.90 -2.05 5.14
C VAL A 23 -19.48 -3.34 4.45
N PHE A 24 -20.46 -4.05 3.88
CA PHE A 24 -20.21 -5.16 2.97
C PHE A 24 -19.51 -4.65 1.71
N VAL A 25 -18.49 -5.38 1.24
CA VAL A 25 -17.73 -5.01 0.03
C VAL A 25 -17.76 -6.07 -1.04
N GLU A 26 -17.46 -7.32 -0.71
CA GLU A 26 -17.51 -8.42 -1.67
C GLU A 26 -17.58 -9.77 -0.96
N THR A 27 -17.99 -10.81 -1.70
CA THR A 27 -17.92 -12.20 -1.27
C THR A 27 -16.78 -12.89 -1.99
N ILE A 28 -15.92 -13.59 -1.26
CA ILE A 28 -14.80 -14.36 -1.79
C ILE A 28 -14.95 -15.85 -1.46
N GLU A 29 -14.34 -16.72 -2.26
CA GLU A 29 -14.22 -18.14 -1.91
C GLU A 29 -12.99 -18.37 -1.03
N VAL A 30 -13.19 -18.99 0.12
CA VAL A 30 -12.14 -19.34 1.07
C VAL A 30 -12.10 -20.85 1.31
N GLU A 31 -10.92 -21.38 1.60
CA GLU A 31 -10.75 -22.78 1.97
C GLU A 31 -10.84 -22.93 3.49
N VAL A 32 -11.70 -23.85 3.93
CA VAL A 32 -11.84 -24.24 5.33
C VAL A 32 -11.56 -25.72 5.49
N TYR A 33 -11.10 -26.12 6.66
CA TYR A 33 -11.00 -27.52 7.07
C TYR A 33 -11.89 -27.78 8.26
N GLU A 34 -12.52 -28.93 8.26
CA GLU A 34 -13.36 -29.35 9.37
C GLU A 34 -12.52 -29.98 10.48
N ASN A 35 -12.73 -29.53 11.71
CA ASN A 35 -12.15 -30.10 12.90
C ASN A 35 -13.17 -30.08 14.05
N PHE A 36 -13.42 -31.24 14.63
CA PHE A 36 -14.45 -31.41 15.70
C PHE A 36 -15.86 -30.92 15.34
N GLY A 37 -16.25 -31.02 14.06
CA GLY A 37 -17.57 -30.57 13.57
C GLY A 37 -17.69 -29.06 13.34
N GLU A 38 -16.60 -28.33 13.46
CA GLU A 38 -16.52 -26.89 13.17
C GLU A 38 -15.60 -26.61 11.99
N ASP A 39 -15.95 -25.60 11.20
CA ASP A 39 -15.17 -25.15 10.05
C ASP A 39 -14.12 -24.10 10.50
N PHE A 40 -12.87 -24.38 10.22
CA PHE A 40 -11.74 -23.49 10.51
C PHE A 40 -11.13 -22.96 9.22
N LEU A 41 -10.82 -21.68 9.18
CA LEU A 41 -10.10 -21.07 8.06
C LEU A 41 -8.68 -21.61 7.96
N THR A 42 -8.23 -21.86 6.74
CA THR A 42 -6.81 -22.13 6.49
C THR A 42 -5.99 -20.84 6.67
N ALA A 43 -4.68 -20.96 6.86
CA ALA A 43 -3.80 -19.79 6.97
C ALA A 43 -3.85 -18.94 5.69
N GLU A 44 -3.91 -19.61 4.53
CA GLU A 44 -4.03 -18.97 3.21
C GLU A 44 -5.34 -18.21 3.07
N SER A 45 -6.46 -18.79 3.55
CA SER A 45 -7.76 -18.15 3.53
C SER A 45 -7.82 -16.94 4.45
N SER A 46 -7.23 -17.05 5.65
CA SER A 46 -7.12 -15.90 6.56
C SER A 46 -6.29 -14.76 5.94
N GLU A 47 -5.17 -15.09 5.28
CA GLU A 47 -4.35 -14.12 4.57
C GLU A 47 -5.13 -13.47 3.41
N LEU A 48 -5.89 -14.26 2.64
CA LEU A 48 -6.71 -13.77 1.53
C LEU A 48 -7.78 -12.77 2.03
N ILE A 49 -8.47 -13.09 3.13
CA ILE A 49 -9.46 -12.21 3.76
C ILE A 49 -8.82 -10.87 4.16
N GLU A 50 -7.69 -10.91 4.86
CA GLU A 50 -7.01 -9.70 5.32
C GLU A 50 -6.47 -8.87 4.14
N ARG A 51 -5.94 -9.52 3.11
CA ARG A 51 -5.46 -8.87 1.89
C ARG A 51 -6.60 -8.18 1.13
N THR A 52 -7.74 -8.86 1.00
CA THR A 52 -8.93 -8.29 0.36
C THR A 52 -9.45 -7.10 1.15
N ARG A 53 -9.55 -7.22 2.47
CA ARG A 53 -9.95 -6.13 3.35
C ARG A 53 -8.99 -4.93 3.25
N ALA A 54 -7.69 -5.16 3.27
CA ALA A 54 -6.69 -4.10 3.13
C ALA A 54 -6.82 -3.38 1.78
N ARG A 55 -7.07 -4.11 0.68
CA ARG A 55 -7.30 -3.54 -0.65
C ARG A 55 -8.49 -2.57 -0.66
N HIS A 56 -9.62 -2.97 -0.10
CA HIS A 56 -10.80 -2.11 -0.02
C HIS A 56 -10.62 -0.89 0.90
N MET A 57 -9.77 -1.00 1.91
CA MET A 57 -9.35 0.14 2.74
C MET A 57 -8.28 1.02 2.08
N GLY A 58 -7.79 0.64 0.89
CA GLY A 58 -6.72 1.36 0.19
C GLY A 58 -5.33 1.18 0.80
N TYR A 59 -5.11 0.11 1.59
CA TYR A 59 -3.82 -0.21 2.19
C TYR A 59 -3.14 -1.37 1.44
N LEU A 60 -1.81 -1.34 1.39
CA LEU A 60 -1.03 -2.49 1.00
C LEU A 60 -1.00 -3.51 2.16
N HIS A 61 -1.32 -4.75 1.84
CA HIS A 61 -1.19 -5.85 2.79
C HIS A 61 0.29 -6.17 3.08
N GLY A 62 0.58 -6.74 4.24
CA GLY A 62 1.95 -7.01 4.66
C GLY A 62 2.77 -7.85 3.68
N LYS A 63 2.15 -8.82 3.02
CA LYS A 63 2.79 -9.61 1.96
C LYS A 63 3.13 -8.74 0.74
N ASP A 64 2.23 -7.85 0.32
CA ASP A 64 2.46 -6.95 -0.80
C ASP A 64 3.60 -5.97 -0.49
N ILE A 65 3.69 -5.47 0.75
CA ILE A 65 4.82 -4.64 1.21
C ILE A 65 6.14 -5.41 1.13
N ARG A 66 6.15 -6.67 1.56
CA ARG A 66 7.33 -7.53 1.48
C ARG A 66 7.75 -7.80 0.03
N ASP A 67 6.80 -8.09 -0.85
CA ASP A 67 7.06 -8.37 -2.26
C ASP A 67 7.54 -7.10 -2.99
N LEU A 68 6.96 -5.94 -2.70
CA LEU A 68 7.44 -4.63 -3.14
C LEU A 68 8.90 -4.42 -2.72
N ARG A 69 9.21 -4.60 -1.44
CA ARG A 69 10.58 -4.43 -0.94
C ARG A 69 11.58 -5.33 -1.66
N LYS A 70 11.23 -6.60 -1.87
CA LYS A 70 12.07 -7.56 -2.61
C LYS A 70 12.23 -7.16 -4.06
N ARG A 71 11.16 -6.70 -4.71
CA ARG A 71 11.18 -6.19 -6.09
C ARG A 71 12.14 -5.00 -6.22
N LEU A 72 12.14 -4.11 -5.23
CA LEU A 72 13.06 -2.97 -5.16
C LEU A 72 14.50 -3.37 -4.78
N GLY A 73 14.74 -4.61 -4.36
CA GLY A 73 16.05 -5.12 -3.94
C GLY A 73 16.54 -4.50 -2.62
N LEU A 74 15.62 -4.12 -1.74
CA LEU A 74 15.91 -3.47 -0.47
C LEU A 74 15.89 -4.45 0.70
N THR A 75 16.72 -4.22 1.72
CA THR A 75 16.58 -4.83 3.04
C THR A 75 15.45 -4.14 3.83
N GLN A 76 15.00 -4.74 4.94
CA GLN A 76 14.04 -4.09 5.84
C GLN A 76 14.57 -2.75 6.38
N ASP A 77 15.84 -2.71 6.78
CA ASP A 77 16.49 -1.50 7.28
C ASP A 77 16.55 -0.40 6.22
N GLN A 78 16.86 -0.77 4.97
CA GLN A 78 16.93 0.18 3.87
C GLN A 78 15.57 0.78 3.53
N LEU A 79 14.51 -0.05 3.49
CA LEU A 79 13.17 0.46 3.23
C LEU A 79 12.64 1.26 4.42
N SER A 80 12.91 0.85 5.66
CA SER A 80 12.49 1.61 6.85
C SER A 80 13.19 2.98 6.92
N ALA A 81 14.48 3.04 6.59
CA ALA A 81 15.21 4.30 6.51
C ALA A 81 14.70 5.20 5.38
N LEU A 82 14.34 4.60 4.22
CA LEU A 82 13.81 5.32 3.08
C LEU A 82 12.44 5.94 3.36
N LEU A 83 11.60 5.26 4.13
CA LEU A 83 10.26 5.70 4.52
C LEU A 83 10.25 6.54 5.81
N ASP A 84 11.41 6.78 6.41
CA ASP A 84 11.59 7.43 7.71
C ASP A 84 10.71 6.81 8.81
N CYS A 85 10.61 5.49 8.80
CA CYS A 85 9.87 4.71 9.79
C CYS A 85 10.82 3.81 10.59
N GLY A 86 10.38 3.40 11.79
CA GLY A 86 11.17 2.48 12.59
C GLY A 86 11.23 1.08 11.97
N GLU A 87 12.39 0.43 12.03
CA GLU A 87 12.64 -0.93 11.55
C GLU A 87 11.62 -1.94 12.09
N LYS A 88 11.30 -1.86 13.38
CA LYS A 88 10.27 -2.69 14.02
C LYS A 88 8.87 -2.47 13.43
N SER A 89 8.59 -1.26 12.93
CA SER A 89 7.30 -0.94 12.31
C SER A 89 7.15 -1.67 10.98
N LEU A 90 8.17 -1.61 10.13
CA LEU A 90 8.15 -2.31 8.83
C LEU A 90 8.03 -3.82 9.02
N SER A 91 8.82 -4.41 9.93
CA SER A 91 8.74 -5.84 10.26
C SER A 91 7.34 -6.26 10.76
N ARG A 92 6.69 -5.41 11.57
CA ARG A 92 5.31 -5.65 12.02
C ARG A 92 4.31 -5.61 10.87
N TRP A 93 4.43 -4.65 9.96
CA TRP A 93 3.55 -4.55 8.79
C TRP A 93 3.73 -5.75 7.86
N GLU A 94 4.97 -6.12 7.52
CA GLU A 94 5.26 -7.28 6.67
C GLU A 94 4.79 -8.61 7.27
N SER A 95 4.63 -8.69 8.59
CA SER A 95 4.08 -9.86 9.28
C SER A 95 2.57 -9.80 9.52
N GLY A 96 1.88 -8.78 8.99
CA GLY A 96 0.44 -8.60 9.16
C GLY A 96 0.02 -8.11 10.55
N ARG A 97 0.96 -7.69 11.41
CA ARG A 97 0.67 -7.23 12.78
C ARG A 97 0.45 -5.72 12.85
N GLY A 98 -0.32 -5.18 11.96
CA GLY A 98 -0.68 -3.76 11.92
C GLY A 98 -0.59 -3.19 10.52
N LEU A 99 -1.08 -1.97 10.37
CA LEU A 99 -1.11 -1.25 9.11
C LEU A 99 -0.13 -0.06 9.17
N PRO A 100 0.47 0.32 8.03
CA PRO A 100 1.26 1.55 7.95
C PRO A 100 0.37 2.77 8.20
N SER A 101 0.97 3.89 8.64
CA SER A 101 0.25 5.16 8.70
C SER A 101 -0.21 5.58 7.29
N GLY A 102 -1.24 6.42 7.22
CA GLY A 102 -1.79 6.85 5.92
C GLY A 102 -0.75 7.49 4.99
N ILE A 103 0.20 8.26 5.54
CA ILE A 103 1.29 8.88 4.77
C ILE A 103 2.24 7.81 4.23
N VAL A 104 2.71 6.90 5.09
CA VAL A 104 3.61 5.82 4.69
C VAL A 104 2.95 4.89 3.67
N ASN A 105 1.66 4.58 3.86
CA ASN A 105 0.91 3.78 2.90
C ASN A 105 0.84 4.44 1.52
N LYS A 106 0.63 5.76 1.45
CA LYS A 106 0.65 6.50 0.18
C LYS A 106 2.02 6.41 -0.51
N LEU A 107 3.11 6.56 0.26
CA LEU A 107 4.48 6.40 -0.28
C LEU A 107 4.73 4.98 -0.79
N LEU A 108 4.31 3.97 -0.03
CA LEU A 108 4.42 2.57 -0.45
C LEU A 108 3.64 2.30 -1.74
N ARG A 109 2.43 2.84 -1.88
CA ARG A 109 1.64 2.72 -3.11
C ARG A 109 2.27 3.43 -4.29
N LEU A 110 2.81 4.63 -4.10
CA LEU A 110 3.54 5.34 -5.16
C LEU A 110 4.78 4.56 -5.63
N LEU A 111 5.48 3.88 -4.71
CA LEU A 111 6.60 2.99 -5.04
C LEU A 111 6.12 1.71 -5.74
N ASP A 112 4.96 1.17 -5.37
CA ASP A 112 4.38 -0.05 -5.94
C ASP A 112 3.89 0.16 -7.37
N GLU A 113 3.29 1.32 -7.64
CA GLU A 113 2.81 1.76 -8.95
C GLU A 113 3.92 2.36 -9.84
N ASP A 114 5.19 2.31 -9.40
CA ASP A 114 6.37 2.88 -10.09
C ASP A 114 6.25 4.39 -10.38
N LEU A 115 5.35 5.10 -9.69
CA LEU A 115 5.18 6.55 -9.78
C LEU A 115 6.26 7.31 -9.00
N LEU A 116 6.88 6.64 -8.04
CA LEU A 116 8.00 7.15 -7.26
C LEU A 116 9.12 6.11 -7.25
N THR A 117 10.36 6.57 -7.43
CA THR A 117 11.53 5.68 -7.34
C THR A 117 12.19 5.80 -5.97
N PRO A 118 12.83 4.72 -5.46
CA PRO A 118 13.63 4.81 -4.24
C PRO A 118 14.70 5.92 -4.28
N ALA A 119 15.29 6.15 -5.46
CA ALA A 119 16.29 7.21 -5.66
C ALA A 119 15.68 8.61 -5.49
N SER A 120 14.48 8.84 -6.04
CA SER A 120 13.79 10.13 -5.90
C SER A 120 13.42 10.39 -4.44
N LEU A 121 12.93 9.36 -3.74
CA LEU A 121 12.59 9.47 -2.32
C LEU A 121 13.82 9.72 -1.46
N ALA A 122 14.93 9.02 -1.74
CA ALA A 122 16.20 9.21 -1.05
C ALA A 122 16.77 10.62 -1.24
N ALA A 123 16.59 11.22 -2.42
CA ALA A 123 17.05 12.58 -2.69
C ALA A 123 16.34 13.64 -1.83
N VAL A 124 15.07 13.38 -1.45
CA VAL A 124 14.29 14.28 -0.59
C VAL A 124 14.62 14.07 0.89
N THR A 125 14.87 12.83 1.31
CA THR A 125 15.12 12.50 2.73
C THR A 125 16.56 12.79 3.17
N GLY A 126 17.47 13.11 2.23
CA GLY A 126 18.86 13.45 2.52
C GLY A 126 19.81 12.25 2.68
N PRO A 127 21.07 12.43 3.13
CA PRO A 127 22.20 11.52 2.89
C PRO A 127 22.20 10.22 3.72
N ARG A 128 21.07 9.70 4.15
CA ARG A 128 20.99 8.42 4.89
C ARG A 128 21.26 7.18 4.02
N LEU A 129 21.17 7.30 2.69
CA LEU A 129 21.64 6.26 1.77
C LEU A 129 23.05 6.59 1.30
N SER A 130 23.97 5.62 1.36
CA SER A 130 25.31 5.82 0.80
C SER A 130 25.20 6.09 -0.70
N SER A 131 26.10 6.92 -1.23
CA SER A 131 26.17 7.28 -2.65
C SER A 131 26.16 6.04 -3.58
N ALA A 132 26.78 4.93 -3.16
CA ALA A 132 26.78 3.67 -3.89
C ALA A 132 25.40 3.00 -3.96
N GLN A 133 24.53 3.23 -2.98
CA GLN A 133 23.15 2.71 -2.98
C GLN A 133 22.23 3.57 -3.84
N ALA A 134 22.40 4.90 -3.81
CA ALA A 134 21.65 5.80 -4.67
C ALA A 134 21.94 5.54 -6.17
N GLN A 135 23.18 5.24 -6.54
CA GLN A 135 23.58 4.91 -7.92
C GLN A 135 22.94 3.62 -8.44
N ARG A 136 22.71 2.61 -7.60
CA ARG A 136 22.02 1.38 -8.00
C ARG A 136 20.57 1.63 -8.43
N PHE A 137 19.93 2.67 -7.92
CA PHE A 137 18.55 3.04 -8.25
C PHE A 137 18.45 3.95 -9.47
N GLN A 138 19.48 4.75 -9.78
CA GLN A 138 19.50 5.63 -10.96
C GLN A 138 19.50 4.86 -12.29
N ASN A 139 20.01 3.62 -12.31
CA ASN A 139 20.09 2.80 -13.51
C ASN A 139 18.80 2.05 -13.87
N ARG A 140 17.77 2.11 -13.05
CA ARG A 140 16.42 1.59 -13.35
C ARG A 140 15.46 2.76 -13.58
N ARG A 141 15.56 3.40 -14.75
CA ARG A 141 14.53 4.36 -15.18
C ARG A 141 13.30 3.58 -15.62
N PRO A 142 12.13 3.73 -14.98
CA PRO A 142 10.89 3.29 -15.60
C PRO A 142 10.69 4.13 -16.87
N SER A 143 10.30 3.50 -17.96
CA SER A 143 10.13 4.12 -19.27
C SER A 143 8.99 5.16 -19.35
N ASN A 144 8.25 5.36 -18.26
CA ASN A 144 7.04 6.20 -18.20
C ASN A 144 7.08 7.28 -17.10
N VAL A 145 8.24 7.72 -16.66
CA VAL A 145 8.30 8.87 -15.73
C VAL A 145 8.06 10.15 -16.51
N ILE A 146 6.90 10.76 -16.31
CA ILE A 146 6.65 12.15 -16.72
C ILE A 146 7.55 13.02 -15.81
N HIS A 147 8.58 13.61 -16.40
CA HIS A 147 9.42 14.59 -15.74
C HIS A 147 8.59 15.87 -15.50
N CYS A 148 7.99 15.99 -14.33
CA CYS A 148 7.50 17.28 -13.88
C CYS A 148 8.71 18.09 -13.41
N ASP A 149 9.13 19.04 -14.23
CA ASP A 149 10.17 20.00 -13.87
C ASP A 149 9.59 21.06 -12.91
N PHE A 150 9.69 20.79 -11.63
CA PHE A 150 9.21 21.69 -10.57
C PHE A 150 10.05 22.98 -10.42
N SER A 151 11.10 23.16 -11.23
CA SER A 151 11.93 24.36 -11.20
C SER A 151 11.28 25.56 -11.89
N LYS A 152 10.25 25.32 -12.69
CA LYS A 152 9.52 26.36 -13.43
C LYS A 152 8.08 26.44 -12.96
N ARG A 153 7.81 27.36 -12.02
CA ARG A 153 6.48 27.79 -11.56
C ARG A 153 5.48 26.65 -11.35
N GLY A 154 5.02 26.48 -10.12
CA GLY A 154 3.89 25.60 -9.85
C GLY A 154 2.72 25.85 -10.82
N PRO A 155 1.85 24.86 -11.05
CA PRO A 155 0.73 25.00 -11.98
C PRO A 155 -0.05 26.26 -11.64
N SER A 156 -0.43 27.04 -12.65
CA SER A 156 -1.30 28.20 -12.48
C SER A 156 -2.64 27.74 -11.90
N ALA A 157 -3.33 28.59 -11.16
CA ALA A 157 -4.64 28.26 -10.60
C ALA A 157 -5.59 27.66 -11.65
N CYS A 158 -5.52 28.11 -12.91
CA CYS A 158 -6.30 27.57 -14.02
C CYS A 158 -5.99 26.09 -14.34
N GLU A 159 -4.71 25.66 -14.27
CA GLU A 159 -4.33 24.27 -14.56
C GLU A 159 -4.76 23.33 -13.44
N VAL A 160 -4.79 23.80 -12.19
CA VAL A 160 -5.32 23.04 -11.05
C VAL A 160 -6.83 22.86 -11.19
N ASP A 161 -7.54 23.90 -11.59
CA ASP A 161 -9.00 23.86 -11.78
C ASP A 161 -9.39 22.93 -12.94
N GLU A 162 -8.65 22.93 -14.06
CA GLU A 162 -8.85 21.98 -15.17
C GLU A 162 -8.58 20.53 -14.73
N TRP A 163 -7.53 20.32 -13.94
CA TRP A 163 -7.21 18.99 -13.44
C TRP A 163 -8.28 18.48 -12.45
N LEU A 164 -8.78 19.33 -11.54
CA LEU A 164 -9.87 19.01 -10.61
C LEU A 164 -11.17 18.73 -11.36
N ALA A 165 -11.49 19.50 -12.39
CA ALA A 165 -12.65 19.27 -13.24
C ALA A 165 -12.59 17.94 -13.99
N ALA A 166 -11.41 17.55 -14.47
CA ALA A 166 -11.18 16.25 -15.12
C ALA A 166 -11.36 15.05 -14.18
N GLN A 167 -11.16 15.24 -12.88
CA GLN A 167 -11.36 14.22 -11.85
C GLN A 167 -12.80 14.19 -11.30
N ASN A 168 -13.70 15.02 -11.82
CA ASN A 168 -15.09 15.17 -11.34
C ASN A 168 -15.22 15.51 -9.84
N ILE A 169 -14.19 16.18 -9.29
CA ILE A 169 -14.16 16.68 -7.92
C ILE A 169 -14.69 18.11 -7.95
N GLN A 170 -15.95 18.32 -7.55
CA GLN A 170 -16.48 19.68 -7.36
C GLN A 170 -15.84 20.29 -6.09
N PRO A 171 -15.29 21.49 -6.18
CA PRO A 171 -14.89 22.22 -4.96
C PRO A 171 -16.14 22.54 -4.16
N GLU A 172 -16.23 22.02 -2.93
CA GLU A 172 -17.27 22.46 -1.99
C GLU A 172 -17.14 23.96 -1.81
N ALA A 173 -18.25 24.64 -2.03
CA ALA A 173 -18.33 26.09 -1.87
C ALA A 173 -17.88 26.47 -0.45
N ALA A 174 -16.78 27.23 -0.38
CA ALA A 174 -16.32 27.84 0.85
C ALA A 174 -17.45 28.70 1.42
N CYS A 175 -17.84 28.39 2.64
CA CYS A 175 -18.81 29.13 3.45
C CYS A 175 -18.56 30.65 3.42
N GLN A 176 -19.67 31.35 3.18
CA GLN A 176 -19.86 32.77 3.60
C GLN A 176 -19.82 32.88 5.11
#